data_ab0a7a2a45cd385075d55cd687e33aa0
#
_entry.id   ab0a7a2a45cd385075d55cd687e33aa0
#
_cell.length_a   1.000
_cell.length_b   1.000
_cell.length_c   1.000
_cell.angle_alpha   90.00
_cell.angle_beta   90.00
_cell.angle_gamma   90.00
#
_symmetry.space_group_name_H-M   'P 1'
#
loop_
_entity.id
_entity.type
_entity.pdbx_description
1 polymer ?
#
loop_
_entity_poly.entity_id
_entity_poly.type
_entity_poly.pdbx_seq_one_letter_code
_entity_poly.pdbx_strand_id
1 'polypeptide(L)'
;MRMANLYGVQVIKDYPIEKQRIVKKQLDEAMGLSNSIYNSLLLYAPVANQPELYQKVKSSQAYWLLLEKALSKEPTREGFLLVLEISDKLLVSNDTMTKLLEAQYPDSQSKCINIAGRQSLYAMKLARDYLAASMDIDKEHRMGLMLETVNVFDSAMLALENAPKNTLEIGGVIKSITKMEWKKVYDTVNECLEGNGKKFNIFVMINFCETLRDKTDRLTRMYTDIG
;
A
#
# COMPACT_ATOMS: atom_id res chain seq x y z
N MET A 1 -0.78 4.73 -1.49
CA MET A 1 0.34 4.05 -2.16
C MET A 1 0.05 3.75 -3.63
N ARG A 2 -0.99 2.98 -3.98
CA ARG A 2 -1.31 2.66 -5.39
C ARG A 2 -1.44 3.89 -6.29
N MET A 3 -2.12 4.93 -5.85
CA MET A 3 -2.26 6.19 -6.61
C MET A 3 -0.91 6.88 -6.86
N ALA A 4 0.02 6.84 -5.91
CA ALA A 4 1.37 7.35 -6.13
C ALA A 4 2.12 6.54 -7.22
N ASN A 5 1.92 5.20 -7.26
CA ASN A 5 2.45 4.36 -8.34
C ASN A 5 1.85 4.73 -9.70
N LEU A 6 0.52 4.87 -9.76
CA LEU A 6 -0.18 5.25 -11.00
C LEU A 6 0.24 6.65 -11.50
N TYR A 7 0.50 7.59 -10.59
CA TYR A 7 1.05 8.90 -10.96
C TYR A 7 2.51 8.79 -11.42
N GLY A 8 3.35 8.09 -10.64
CA GLY A 8 4.78 7.98 -10.89
C GLY A 8 5.13 7.28 -12.20
N VAL A 9 4.39 6.22 -12.59
CA VAL A 9 4.65 5.55 -13.89
C VAL A 9 4.43 6.47 -15.09
N GLN A 10 3.58 7.50 -14.97
CA GLN A 10 3.35 8.46 -16.04
C GLN A 10 4.52 9.46 -16.20
N VAL A 11 5.41 9.54 -15.19
CA VAL A 11 6.64 10.35 -15.25
C VAL A 11 7.75 9.63 -16.02
N ILE A 12 7.64 8.31 -16.23
CA ILE A 12 8.65 7.53 -16.96
C ILE A 12 8.71 8.02 -18.41
N LYS A 13 9.90 8.37 -18.86
CA LYS A 13 10.16 8.74 -20.26
C LYS A 13 9.72 7.59 -21.18
N ASP A 14 9.05 7.92 -22.25
CA ASP A 14 8.57 6.97 -23.27
C ASP A 14 7.50 5.98 -22.77
N TYR A 15 6.79 6.30 -21.68
CA TYR A 15 5.64 5.48 -21.27
C TYR A 15 4.53 5.55 -22.32
N PRO A 16 4.02 4.40 -22.84
CA PRO A 16 3.09 4.38 -23.97
C PRO A 16 1.82 5.19 -23.71
N ILE A 17 1.43 6.07 -24.66
CA ILE A 17 0.27 6.99 -24.55
C ILE A 17 -1.04 6.22 -24.26
N GLU A 18 -1.23 5.06 -24.89
CA GLU A 18 -2.42 4.23 -24.64
C GLU A 18 -2.49 3.76 -23.19
N LYS A 19 -1.34 3.36 -22.63
CA LYS A 19 -1.24 2.97 -21.22
C LYS A 19 -1.42 4.17 -20.29
N GLN A 20 -0.97 5.36 -20.66
CA GLN A 20 -1.18 6.57 -19.86
C GLN A 20 -2.67 6.86 -19.66
N ARG A 21 -3.51 6.69 -20.69
CA ARG A 21 -4.96 6.87 -20.58
C ARG A 21 -5.60 5.88 -19.61
N ILE A 22 -5.18 4.62 -19.65
CA ILE A 22 -5.67 3.58 -18.74
C ILE A 22 -5.28 3.91 -17.29
N VAL A 23 -4.01 4.27 -17.09
CA VAL A 23 -3.48 4.62 -15.77
C VAL A 23 -4.15 5.86 -15.21
N LYS A 24 -4.37 6.90 -16.03
CA LYS A 24 -5.11 8.10 -15.63
C LYS A 24 -6.52 7.77 -15.19
N LYS A 25 -7.27 6.98 -15.96
CA LYS A 25 -8.61 6.52 -15.59
C LYS A 25 -8.61 5.78 -14.25
N GLN A 26 -7.67 4.84 -14.06
CA GLN A 26 -7.53 4.12 -12.79
C GLN A 26 -7.19 5.06 -11.61
N LEU A 27 -6.41 6.09 -11.85
CA LEU A 27 -6.08 7.11 -10.85
C LEU A 27 -7.32 7.91 -10.46
N ASP A 28 -8.10 8.40 -11.44
CA ASP A 28 -9.33 9.16 -11.22
C ASP A 28 -10.38 8.34 -10.46
N GLU A 29 -10.57 7.07 -10.83
CA GLU A 29 -11.46 6.13 -10.12
C GLU A 29 -11.03 5.92 -8.67
N ALA A 30 -9.72 5.73 -8.42
CA ALA A 30 -9.17 5.54 -7.08
C ALA A 30 -9.30 6.80 -6.22
N MET A 31 -9.16 7.99 -6.79
CA MET A 31 -9.38 9.26 -6.09
C MET A 31 -10.85 9.42 -5.68
N GLY A 32 -11.80 9.14 -6.59
CA GLY A 32 -13.23 9.18 -6.29
C GLY A 32 -13.64 8.22 -5.16
N LEU A 33 -13.10 7.00 -5.18
CA LEU A 33 -13.33 6.03 -4.11
C LEU A 33 -12.78 6.51 -2.76
N SER A 34 -11.59 7.11 -2.73
CA SER A 34 -10.99 7.62 -1.49
C SER A 34 -11.80 8.76 -0.88
N ASN A 35 -12.34 9.66 -1.70
CA ASN A 35 -13.24 10.71 -1.24
C ASN A 35 -14.50 10.12 -0.57
N SER A 36 -15.10 9.10 -1.19
CA SER A 36 -16.26 8.40 -0.63
C SER A 36 -15.93 7.73 0.70
N ILE A 37 -14.76 7.09 0.81
CA ILE A 37 -14.32 6.42 2.04
C ILE A 37 -14.18 7.43 3.20
N TYR A 38 -13.49 8.56 3.01
CA TYR A 38 -13.33 9.54 4.07
C TYR A 38 -14.69 10.14 4.52
N ASN A 39 -15.59 10.42 3.58
CA ASN A 39 -16.93 10.89 3.91
C ASN A 39 -17.70 9.83 4.72
N SER A 40 -17.64 8.57 4.34
CA SER A 40 -18.30 7.49 5.08
C SER A 40 -17.69 7.27 6.46
N LEU A 41 -16.36 7.35 6.61
CA LEU A 41 -15.69 7.23 7.91
C LEU A 41 -16.11 8.32 8.89
N LEU A 42 -16.26 9.55 8.44
CA LEU A 42 -16.71 10.66 9.31
C LEU A 42 -18.15 10.49 9.81
N LEU A 43 -18.99 9.78 9.05
CA LEU A 43 -20.37 9.46 9.41
C LEU A 43 -20.51 8.16 10.20
N TYR A 44 -19.47 7.34 10.24
CA TYR A 44 -19.48 6.07 10.95
C TYR A 44 -19.59 6.30 12.46
N ALA A 45 -20.63 5.75 13.10
CA ALA A 45 -20.97 6.04 14.49
C ALA A 45 -19.81 5.90 15.49
N PRO A 46 -18.97 4.83 15.44
CA PRO A 46 -17.80 4.72 16.31
C PRO A 46 -16.80 5.88 16.14
N VAL A 47 -16.67 6.43 14.95
CA VAL A 47 -15.80 7.59 14.68
C VAL A 47 -16.49 8.87 15.15
N ALA A 48 -17.75 9.09 14.75
CA ALA A 48 -18.49 10.31 15.04
C ALA A 48 -18.68 10.56 16.55
N ASN A 49 -18.80 9.50 17.33
CA ASN A 49 -19.03 9.57 18.78
C ASN A 49 -17.74 9.60 19.62
N GLN A 50 -16.56 9.57 18.99
CA GLN A 50 -15.27 9.62 19.68
C GLN A 50 -14.43 10.80 19.19
N PRO A 51 -14.37 11.90 19.97
CA PRO A 51 -13.71 13.14 19.54
C PRO A 51 -12.27 12.97 19.06
N GLU A 52 -11.49 12.15 19.75
CA GLU A 52 -10.09 11.90 19.36
C GLU A 52 -10.00 11.20 18.00
N LEU A 53 -10.74 10.10 17.81
CA LEU A 53 -10.77 9.36 16.56
C LEU A 53 -11.32 10.23 15.41
N TYR A 54 -12.38 10.98 15.66
CA TYR A 54 -12.93 11.92 14.69
C TYR A 54 -11.89 12.94 14.21
N GLN A 55 -11.11 13.53 15.14
CA GLN A 55 -10.05 14.47 14.79
C GLN A 55 -8.91 13.80 14.00
N LYS A 56 -8.58 12.54 14.28
CA LYS A 56 -7.59 11.79 13.51
C LYS A 56 -8.07 11.52 12.09
N VAL A 57 -9.33 11.12 11.90
CA VAL A 57 -9.92 10.96 10.56
C VAL A 57 -9.90 12.28 9.79
N LYS A 58 -10.27 13.41 10.43
CA LYS A 58 -10.18 14.74 9.80
C LYS A 58 -8.75 15.13 9.41
N SER A 59 -7.77 14.83 10.26
CA SER A 59 -6.37 15.10 9.96
C SER A 59 -5.88 14.26 8.76
N SER A 60 -6.25 12.98 8.70
CA SER A 60 -5.97 12.13 7.56
C SER A 60 -6.66 12.62 6.29
N GLN A 61 -7.91 13.04 6.37
CA GLN A 61 -8.62 13.64 5.24
C GLN A 61 -7.93 14.91 4.73
N ALA A 62 -7.37 15.75 5.61
CA ALA A 62 -6.62 16.93 5.19
C ALA A 62 -5.37 16.54 4.37
N TYR A 63 -4.60 15.53 4.80
CA TYR A 63 -3.49 15.01 3.99
C TYR A 63 -3.98 14.39 2.68
N TRP A 64 -5.11 13.69 2.71
CA TRP A 64 -5.72 13.15 1.50
C TRP A 64 -6.05 14.26 0.48
N LEU A 65 -6.67 15.34 0.89
CA LEU A 65 -7.00 16.47 0.01
C LEU A 65 -5.75 17.14 -0.60
N LEU A 66 -4.65 17.22 0.17
CA LEU A 66 -3.37 17.69 -0.36
C LEU A 66 -2.81 16.73 -1.41
N LEU A 67 -2.91 15.42 -1.15
CA LEU A 67 -2.47 14.39 -2.09
C LEU A 67 -3.32 14.40 -3.37
N GLU A 68 -4.64 14.48 -3.25
CA GLU A 68 -5.56 14.60 -4.39
C GLU A 68 -5.22 15.80 -5.28
N LYS A 69 -4.97 16.95 -4.66
CA LYS A 69 -4.53 18.16 -5.39
C LYS A 69 -3.20 17.97 -6.12
N ALA A 70 -2.26 17.21 -5.54
CA ALA A 70 -0.98 16.91 -6.18
C ALA A 70 -1.16 15.92 -7.34
N LEU A 71 -1.97 14.87 -7.15
CA LEU A 71 -2.28 13.84 -8.16
C LEU A 71 -3.07 14.37 -9.36
N SER A 72 -3.83 15.45 -9.18
CA SER A 72 -4.64 16.08 -10.24
C SER A 72 -3.81 16.95 -11.20
N LYS A 73 -2.52 17.19 -10.90
CA LYS A 73 -1.63 17.92 -11.77
C LYS A 73 -1.00 17.00 -12.82
N GLU A 74 -0.49 17.63 -13.91
CA GLU A 74 0.31 16.90 -14.90
C GLU A 74 1.49 16.21 -14.24
N PRO A 75 1.74 14.90 -14.55
CA PRO A 75 2.82 14.13 -13.97
C PRO A 75 4.20 14.69 -14.35
N THR A 76 4.94 15.13 -13.35
CA THR A 76 6.34 15.55 -13.45
C THR A 76 7.17 14.88 -12.37
N ARG A 77 8.51 14.92 -12.52
CA ARG A 77 9.43 14.39 -11.50
C ARG A 77 9.25 15.12 -10.16
N GLU A 78 9.15 16.45 -10.20
CA GLU A 78 8.92 17.29 -9.02
C GLU A 78 7.54 17.03 -8.41
N GLY A 79 6.53 16.86 -9.27
CA GLY A 79 5.18 16.45 -8.84
C GLY A 79 5.19 15.09 -8.16
N PHE A 80 5.94 14.13 -8.67
CA PHE A 80 6.07 12.82 -8.05
C PHE A 80 6.78 12.87 -6.69
N LEU A 81 7.84 13.67 -6.55
CA LEU A 81 8.49 13.91 -5.27
C LEU A 81 7.49 14.44 -4.23
N LEU A 82 6.67 15.42 -4.60
CA LEU A 82 5.61 15.95 -3.73
C LEU A 82 4.57 14.88 -3.37
N VAL A 83 4.15 14.07 -4.34
CA VAL A 83 3.21 12.94 -4.11
C VAL A 83 3.81 11.94 -3.14
N LEU A 84 5.11 11.62 -3.24
CA LEU A 84 5.81 10.73 -2.30
C LEU A 84 5.76 11.30 -0.89
N GLU A 85 6.16 12.56 -0.69
CA GLU A 85 6.19 13.21 0.62
C GLU A 85 4.81 13.24 1.29
N ILE A 86 3.76 13.66 0.55
CA ILE A 86 2.40 13.72 1.11
C ILE A 86 1.88 12.31 1.40
N SER A 87 2.17 11.33 0.54
CA SER A 87 1.73 9.96 0.75
C SER A 87 2.40 9.30 1.95
N ASP A 88 3.63 9.65 2.30
CA ASP A 88 4.30 9.18 3.52
C ASP A 88 3.63 9.76 4.77
N LYS A 89 3.31 11.07 4.78
CA LYS A 89 2.57 11.71 5.88
C LYS A 89 1.15 11.11 6.05
N LEU A 90 0.47 10.86 4.94
CA LEU A 90 -0.85 10.24 4.95
C LEU A 90 -0.79 8.80 5.49
N LEU A 91 0.24 8.04 5.14
CA LEU A 91 0.46 6.68 5.66
C LEU A 91 0.57 6.66 7.18
N VAL A 92 1.41 7.54 7.75
CA VAL A 92 1.60 7.67 9.20
C VAL A 92 0.29 8.07 9.89
N SER A 93 -0.45 9.01 9.31
CA SER A 93 -1.75 9.47 9.84
C SER A 93 -2.79 8.33 9.83
N ASN A 94 -2.89 7.58 8.73
CA ASN A 94 -3.80 6.45 8.62
C ASN A 94 -3.41 5.29 9.55
N ASP A 95 -2.11 5.01 9.74
CA ASP A 95 -1.66 3.98 10.68
C ASP A 95 -2.06 4.33 12.12
N THR A 96 -1.92 5.60 12.52
CA THR A 96 -2.36 6.08 13.83
C THR A 96 -3.88 5.93 14.01
N MET A 97 -4.66 6.31 13.01
CA MET A 97 -6.12 6.14 13.01
C MET A 97 -6.52 4.67 13.12
N THR A 98 -5.87 3.78 12.35
CA THR A 98 -6.14 2.35 12.37
C THR A 98 -5.85 1.74 13.73
N LYS A 99 -4.74 2.13 14.38
CA LYS A 99 -4.42 1.66 15.75
C LYS A 99 -5.47 2.07 16.79
N LEU A 100 -6.03 3.27 16.67
CA LEU A 100 -7.11 3.71 17.56
C LEU A 100 -8.40 2.91 17.32
N LEU A 101 -8.71 2.57 16.07
CA LEU A 101 -9.85 1.69 15.74
C LEU A 101 -9.62 0.27 16.26
N GLU A 102 -8.44 -0.30 16.08
CA GLU A 102 -8.08 -1.63 16.59
C GLU A 102 -8.23 -1.76 18.11
N ALA A 103 -7.84 -0.71 18.84
CA ALA A 103 -7.95 -0.72 20.29
C ALA A 103 -9.39 -0.88 20.80
N GLN A 104 -10.40 -0.61 19.95
CA GLN A 104 -11.81 -0.79 20.26
C GLN A 104 -12.32 -2.23 19.99
N TYR A 105 -11.58 -2.99 19.19
CA TYR A 105 -11.93 -4.35 18.77
C TYR A 105 -10.76 -5.31 19.01
N PRO A 106 -10.43 -5.61 20.30
CA PRO A 106 -9.19 -6.31 20.66
C PRO A 106 -9.20 -7.83 20.41
N ASP A 107 -10.20 -8.36 19.70
CA ASP A 107 -10.30 -9.78 19.42
C ASP A 107 -9.24 -10.29 18.40
N SER A 108 -9.01 -11.60 18.41
CA SER A 108 -7.97 -12.22 17.58
C SER A 108 -8.25 -12.16 16.09
N GLN A 109 -9.51 -12.10 15.68
CA GLN A 109 -9.91 -12.01 14.28
C GLN A 109 -9.65 -10.61 13.73
N SER A 110 -10.04 -9.57 14.45
CA SER A 110 -9.75 -8.18 14.09
C SER A 110 -8.25 -7.95 13.90
N LYS A 111 -7.40 -8.60 14.72
CA LYS A 111 -5.95 -8.58 14.53
C LYS A 111 -5.52 -9.23 13.21
N CYS A 112 -6.06 -10.40 12.86
CA CYS A 112 -5.73 -11.07 11.60
C CYS A 112 -6.19 -10.26 10.39
N ILE A 113 -7.40 -9.70 10.41
CA ILE A 113 -7.94 -8.81 9.37
C ILE A 113 -6.98 -7.63 9.14
N ASN A 114 -6.54 -6.99 10.23
CA ASN A 114 -5.67 -5.84 10.14
C ASN A 114 -4.25 -6.19 9.66
N ILE A 115 -3.64 -7.27 10.18
CA ILE A 115 -2.34 -7.73 9.71
C ILE A 115 -2.42 -8.06 8.21
N ALA A 116 -3.43 -8.81 7.76
CA ALA A 116 -3.62 -9.15 6.36
C ALA A 116 -3.85 -7.92 5.47
N GLY A 117 -4.69 -6.98 5.90
CA GLY A 117 -4.96 -5.74 5.16
C GLY A 117 -3.74 -4.84 5.00
N ARG A 118 -2.84 -4.81 5.99
CA ARG A 118 -1.57 -4.08 5.88
C ARG A 118 -0.62 -4.66 4.84
N GLN A 119 -0.73 -5.97 4.52
CA GLN A 119 0.15 -6.58 3.52
C GLN A 119 -0.10 -6.01 2.11
N SER A 120 -1.36 -5.72 1.76
CA SER A 120 -1.67 -5.06 0.50
C SER A 120 -1.09 -3.64 0.42
N LEU A 121 -1.10 -2.92 1.54
CA LEU A 121 -0.45 -1.61 1.64
C LEU A 121 1.07 -1.71 1.45
N TYR A 122 1.73 -2.69 2.09
CA TYR A 122 3.18 -2.88 1.99
C TYR A 122 3.61 -3.31 0.59
N ALA A 123 2.84 -4.14 -0.10
CA ALA A 123 3.07 -4.46 -1.50
C ALA A 123 3.10 -3.19 -2.36
N MET A 124 2.12 -2.29 -2.20
CA MET A 124 2.07 -1.02 -2.94
C MET A 124 3.16 -0.03 -2.51
N LYS A 125 3.58 -0.05 -1.24
CA LYS A 125 4.70 0.76 -0.75
C LYS A 125 6.01 0.33 -1.39
N LEU A 126 6.27 -0.98 -1.48
CA LEU A 126 7.46 -1.53 -2.16
C LEU A 126 7.52 -1.11 -3.63
N ALA A 127 6.40 -1.23 -4.37
CA ALA A 127 6.33 -0.78 -5.76
C ALA A 127 6.65 0.72 -5.90
N ARG A 128 6.13 1.56 -4.99
CA ARG A 128 6.35 3.01 -4.98
C ARG A 128 7.82 3.36 -4.72
N ASP A 129 8.40 2.76 -3.67
CA ASP A 129 9.76 3.08 -3.27
C ASP A 129 10.78 2.54 -4.29
N TYR A 130 10.49 1.38 -4.91
CA TYR A 130 11.26 0.84 -6.03
C TYR A 130 11.20 1.77 -7.26
N LEU A 131 10.01 2.26 -7.61
CA LEU A 131 9.82 3.21 -8.71
C LEU A 131 10.59 4.51 -8.46
N ALA A 132 10.51 5.08 -7.26
CA ALA A 132 11.23 6.30 -6.90
C ALA A 132 12.75 6.09 -6.94
N ALA A 133 13.25 4.98 -6.39
CA ALA A 133 14.67 4.62 -6.45
C ALA A 133 15.17 4.43 -7.89
N SER A 134 14.34 3.85 -8.77
CA SER A 134 14.67 3.66 -10.20
C SER A 134 14.80 4.97 -10.97
N MET A 135 14.14 6.02 -10.49
CA MET A 135 14.24 7.39 -11.03
C MET A 135 15.31 8.22 -10.33
N ASP A 136 16.11 7.62 -9.47
CA ASP A 136 17.14 8.30 -8.67
C ASP A 136 16.54 9.41 -7.78
N ILE A 137 15.32 9.18 -7.29
CA ILE A 137 14.63 10.06 -6.33
C ILE A 137 14.90 9.54 -4.94
N ASP A 138 15.76 10.23 -4.19
CA ASP A 138 16.13 9.89 -2.81
C ASP A 138 16.49 8.40 -2.64
N LYS A 139 17.28 7.90 -3.60
CA LYS A 139 17.49 6.48 -3.87
C LYS A 139 17.93 5.70 -2.64
N GLU A 140 18.95 6.17 -1.91
CA GLU A 140 19.48 5.47 -0.74
C GLU A 140 18.42 5.35 0.36
N HIS A 141 17.70 6.43 0.64
CA HIS A 141 16.60 6.41 1.60
C HIS A 141 15.48 5.46 1.17
N ARG A 142 15.09 5.48 -0.12
CA ARG A 142 14.05 4.57 -0.65
C ARG A 142 14.48 3.10 -0.58
N MET A 143 15.75 2.79 -0.81
CA MET A 143 16.29 1.45 -0.65
C MET A 143 16.22 1.00 0.82
N GLY A 144 16.54 1.87 1.77
CA GLY A 144 16.35 1.61 3.21
C GLY A 144 14.89 1.31 3.56
N LEU A 145 13.95 2.13 3.06
CA LEU A 145 12.51 1.91 3.28
C LEU A 145 12.00 0.60 2.65
N MET A 146 12.56 0.17 1.52
CA MET A 146 12.22 -1.14 0.94
C MET A 146 12.67 -2.28 1.85
N LEU A 147 13.90 -2.24 2.37
CA LEU A 147 14.42 -3.25 3.30
C LEU A 147 13.58 -3.34 4.58
N GLU A 148 13.23 -2.20 5.17
CA GLU A 148 12.32 -2.15 6.33
C GLU A 148 10.97 -2.78 6.01
N THR A 149 10.40 -2.47 4.85
CA THR A 149 9.09 -2.99 4.43
C THR A 149 9.14 -4.50 4.19
N VAL A 150 10.23 -5.04 3.64
CA VAL A 150 10.47 -6.48 3.49
C VAL A 150 10.44 -7.16 4.85
N ASN A 151 11.19 -6.66 5.83
CA ASN A 151 11.25 -7.25 7.17
C ASN A 151 9.90 -7.25 7.89
N VAL A 152 9.13 -6.15 7.73
CA VAL A 152 7.77 -6.06 8.30
C VAL A 152 6.81 -7.01 7.62
N PHE A 153 6.88 -7.15 6.30
CA PHE A 153 6.05 -8.09 5.54
C PHE A 153 6.31 -9.54 5.96
N ASP A 154 7.57 -9.95 6.03
CA ASP A 154 7.96 -11.31 6.45
C ASP A 154 7.47 -11.63 7.86
N SER A 155 7.69 -10.72 8.81
CA SER A 155 7.24 -10.88 10.20
C SER A 155 5.72 -11.01 10.29
N ALA A 156 4.98 -10.22 9.52
CA ALA A 156 3.53 -10.25 9.48
C ALA A 156 2.99 -11.55 8.85
N MET A 157 3.59 -12.02 7.75
CA MET A 157 3.19 -13.29 7.12
C MET A 157 3.44 -14.48 8.05
N LEU A 158 4.54 -14.47 8.80
CA LEU A 158 4.80 -15.49 9.83
C LEU A 158 3.75 -15.45 10.96
N ALA A 159 3.34 -14.26 11.40
CA ALA A 159 2.28 -14.11 12.39
C ALA A 159 0.93 -14.64 11.87
N LEU A 160 0.59 -14.38 10.60
CA LEU A 160 -0.61 -14.92 9.97
C LEU A 160 -0.54 -16.44 9.80
N GLU A 161 0.62 -17.01 9.45
CA GLU A 161 0.78 -18.45 9.30
C GLU A 161 0.49 -19.20 10.63
N ASN A 162 0.84 -18.59 11.75
CA ASN A 162 0.64 -19.14 13.09
C ASN A 162 -0.68 -18.71 13.76
N ALA A 163 -1.56 -18.03 13.05
CA ALA A 163 -2.81 -17.51 13.62
C ALA A 163 -3.77 -18.66 13.95
N PRO A 164 -4.38 -18.69 15.18
CA PRO A 164 -5.22 -19.79 15.64
C PRO A 164 -6.56 -19.90 14.90
N LYS A 165 -6.98 -18.86 14.20
CA LYS A 165 -8.22 -18.79 13.42
C LYS A 165 -8.07 -19.29 11.97
N ASN A 166 -6.92 -19.81 11.58
CA ASN A 166 -6.69 -20.28 10.22
C ASN A 166 -7.51 -21.52 9.91
N THR A 167 -8.32 -21.42 8.86
CA THR A 167 -8.88 -22.59 8.18
C THR A 167 -7.82 -23.23 7.26
N LEU A 168 -8.08 -24.45 6.78
CA LEU A 168 -7.22 -25.09 5.78
C LEU A 168 -7.07 -24.23 4.52
N GLU A 169 -8.16 -23.58 4.10
CA GLU A 169 -8.17 -22.70 2.92
C GLU A 169 -7.31 -21.45 3.15
N ILE A 170 -7.48 -20.76 4.29
CA ILE A 170 -6.66 -19.60 4.67
C ILE A 170 -5.18 -19.98 4.70
N GLY A 171 -4.84 -21.10 5.37
CA GLY A 171 -3.45 -21.59 5.41
C GLY A 171 -2.88 -21.90 4.03
N GLY A 172 -3.69 -22.42 3.10
CA GLY A 172 -3.32 -22.64 1.71
C GLY A 172 -3.02 -21.34 0.97
N VAL A 173 -3.85 -20.30 1.17
CA VAL A 173 -3.64 -18.97 0.57
C VAL A 173 -2.38 -18.30 1.12
N ILE A 174 -2.14 -18.34 2.44
CA ILE A 174 -0.93 -17.80 3.07
C ILE A 174 0.32 -18.46 2.48
N LYS A 175 0.36 -19.79 2.38
CA LYS A 175 1.47 -20.52 1.78
C LYS A 175 1.69 -20.16 0.31
N SER A 176 0.60 -19.99 -0.47
CA SER A 176 0.71 -19.52 -1.86
C SER A 176 1.35 -18.15 -1.93
N ILE A 177 0.86 -17.18 -1.14
CA ILE A 177 1.41 -15.83 -1.08
C ILE A 177 2.90 -15.88 -0.77
N THR A 178 3.29 -16.54 0.30
CA THR A 178 4.68 -16.57 0.78
C THR A 178 5.63 -17.24 -0.22
N LYS A 179 5.23 -18.39 -0.77
CA LYS A 179 6.12 -19.20 -1.63
C LYS A 179 6.18 -18.75 -3.08
N MET A 180 5.14 -18.06 -3.57
CA MET A 180 5.04 -17.73 -5.00
C MET A 180 5.10 -16.22 -5.24
N GLU A 181 4.12 -15.47 -4.73
CA GLU A 181 4.00 -14.05 -5.06
C GLU A 181 5.05 -13.22 -4.32
N TRP A 182 5.16 -13.43 -3.02
CA TRP A 182 6.13 -12.71 -2.18
C TRP A 182 7.57 -12.99 -2.60
N LYS A 183 7.89 -14.26 -2.88
CA LYS A 183 9.23 -14.61 -3.34
C LYS A 183 9.68 -13.81 -4.56
N LYS A 184 8.79 -13.58 -5.53
CA LYS A 184 9.11 -12.78 -6.73
C LYS A 184 9.43 -11.32 -6.39
N VAL A 185 8.63 -10.72 -5.48
CA VAL A 185 8.85 -9.35 -5.01
C VAL A 185 10.17 -9.28 -4.23
N TYR A 186 10.37 -10.20 -3.30
CA TYR A 186 11.57 -10.30 -2.46
C TYR A 186 12.85 -10.43 -3.30
N ASP A 187 12.87 -11.36 -4.25
CA ASP A 187 14.01 -11.57 -5.13
C ASP A 187 14.31 -10.30 -5.96
N THR A 188 13.27 -9.62 -6.47
CA THR A 188 13.41 -8.38 -7.24
C THR A 188 13.96 -7.23 -6.40
N VAL A 189 13.52 -7.10 -5.14
CA VAL A 189 14.03 -6.08 -4.20
C VAL A 189 15.48 -6.37 -3.85
N ASN A 190 15.83 -7.62 -3.52
CA ASN A 190 17.20 -8.00 -3.17
C ASN A 190 18.18 -7.77 -4.32
N GLU A 191 17.82 -8.15 -5.55
CA GLU A 191 18.63 -7.86 -6.75
C GLU A 191 18.91 -6.34 -6.90
N CYS A 192 17.95 -5.50 -6.52
CA CYS A 192 18.11 -4.05 -6.51
C CYS A 192 19.05 -3.59 -5.37
N LEU A 193 18.89 -4.13 -4.17
CA LEU A 193 19.66 -3.75 -2.98
C LEU A 193 21.14 -4.17 -3.09
N GLU A 194 21.41 -5.33 -3.68
CA GLU A 194 22.77 -5.86 -3.87
C GLU A 194 23.59 -5.07 -4.90
N GLY A 195 22.97 -4.17 -5.65
CA GLY A 195 23.67 -3.28 -6.58
C GLY A 195 24.36 -3.99 -7.76
N ASN A 196 23.98 -5.23 -8.07
CA ASN A 196 24.64 -6.12 -9.04
C ASN A 196 24.51 -5.66 -10.52
N GLY A 197 24.40 -4.36 -10.77
CA GLY A 197 24.38 -3.77 -12.12
C GLY A 197 23.11 -4.08 -12.92
N LYS A 198 22.16 -4.80 -12.36
CA LYS A 198 20.86 -5.06 -13.00
C LYS A 198 20.03 -3.79 -13.02
N LYS A 199 19.51 -3.44 -14.19
CA LYS A 199 18.58 -2.31 -14.34
C LYS A 199 17.29 -2.62 -13.60
N PHE A 200 16.75 -1.61 -12.91
CA PHE A 200 15.41 -1.65 -12.34
C PHE A 200 14.38 -2.10 -13.39
N ASN A 201 13.66 -3.17 -13.13
CA ASN A 201 12.56 -3.60 -13.99
C ASN A 201 11.23 -3.16 -13.37
N ILE A 202 10.92 -1.87 -13.56
CA ILE A 202 9.79 -1.18 -12.94
C ILE A 202 8.46 -1.90 -13.22
N PHE A 203 8.23 -2.30 -14.47
CA PHE A 203 6.95 -2.89 -14.87
C PHE A 203 6.77 -4.29 -14.27
N VAL A 204 7.83 -5.07 -14.18
CA VAL A 204 7.81 -6.39 -13.53
C VAL A 204 7.53 -6.22 -12.04
N MET A 205 8.22 -5.30 -11.37
CA MET A 205 8.01 -5.02 -9.95
C MET A 205 6.57 -4.57 -9.66
N ILE A 206 6.03 -3.63 -10.44
CA ILE A 206 4.65 -3.17 -10.28
C ILE A 206 3.67 -4.32 -10.46
N ASN A 207 3.83 -5.16 -11.49
CA ASN A 207 2.94 -6.30 -11.73
C ASN A 207 3.00 -7.32 -10.57
N PHE A 208 4.18 -7.61 -10.04
CA PHE A 208 4.32 -8.51 -8.90
C PHE A 208 3.64 -7.93 -7.66
N CYS A 209 3.82 -6.65 -7.38
CA CYS A 209 3.18 -5.98 -6.25
C CYS A 209 1.65 -5.86 -6.40
N GLU A 210 1.13 -5.60 -7.61
CA GLU A 210 -0.32 -5.61 -7.86
C GLU A 210 -0.90 -7.03 -7.64
N THR A 211 -0.24 -8.08 -8.14
CA THR A 211 -0.66 -9.47 -7.90
C THR A 211 -0.62 -9.82 -6.40
N LEU A 212 0.44 -9.41 -5.71
CA LEU A 212 0.58 -9.62 -4.27
C LEU A 212 -0.52 -8.90 -3.49
N ARG A 213 -0.82 -7.64 -3.84
CA ARG A 213 -1.92 -6.87 -3.27
C ARG A 213 -3.25 -7.61 -3.41
N ASP A 214 -3.60 -8.06 -4.62
CA ASP A 214 -4.88 -8.74 -4.87
C ASP A 214 -5.02 -10.02 -4.04
N LYS A 215 -3.93 -10.76 -3.87
CA LYS A 215 -3.89 -11.97 -3.03
C LYS A 215 -4.05 -11.65 -1.54
N THR A 216 -3.40 -10.59 -1.06
CA THR A 216 -3.50 -10.18 0.35
C THR A 216 -4.86 -9.53 0.65
N ASP A 217 -5.45 -8.80 -0.29
CA ASP A 217 -6.83 -8.30 -0.18
C ASP A 217 -7.85 -9.45 -0.12
N ARG A 218 -7.63 -10.52 -0.91
CA ARG A 218 -8.44 -11.75 -0.81
C ARG A 218 -8.29 -12.38 0.57
N LEU A 219 -7.07 -12.51 1.08
CA LEU A 219 -6.80 -13.06 2.42
C LEU A 219 -7.51 -12.25 3.51
N THR A 220 -7.52 -10.93 3.40
CA THR A 220 -8.24 -10.03 4.33
C THR A 220 -9.74 -10.33 4.33
N ARG A 221 -10.35 -10.47 3.15
CA ARG A 221 -11.78 -10.84 3.04
C ARG A 221 -12.06 -12.20 3.67
N MET A 222 -11.20 -13.20 3.44
CA MET A 222 -11.38 -14.53 4.04
C MET A 222 -11.40 -14.48 5.57
N TYR A 223 -10.54 -13.65 6.18
CA TYR A 223 -10.60 -13.43 7.63
C TYR A 223 -11.87 -12.69 8.07
N THR A 224 -12.42 -11.80 7.25
CA THR A 224 -13.69 -11.13 7.53
C THR A 224 -14.87 -12.12 7.51
N ASP A 225 -14.83 -13.09 6.60
CA ASP A 225 -15.95 -14.02 6.34
C ASP A 225 -16.05 -15.17 7.37
N ILE A 226 -15.02 -15.46 8.15
CA ILE A 226 -15.03 -16.53 9.19
C ILE A 226 -15.57 -16.07 10.55
N GLY A 227 -15.98 -14.84 10.71
CA GLY A 227 -16.60 -14.24 11.91
C GLY A 227 -18.04 -14.06 11.73
#